data_ecce2aafa8be5a8c8d330279294564dc
#
_entry.id   ecce2aafa8be5a8c8d330279294564dc
#
_cell.length_a   1.000
_cell.length_b   1.000
_cell.length_c   1.000
_cell.angle_alpha   90.00
_cell.angle_beta   90.00
_cell.angle_gamma   90.00
#
_symmetry.space_group_name_H-M   'P 1'
#
loop_
_entity.id
_entity.type
_entity.pdbx_description
1 polymer ?
#
loop_
_entity_poly.entity_id
_entity_poly.type
_entity_poly.pdbx_seq_one_letter_code
_entity_poly.pdbx_strand_id
1 'polypeptide(L)'
;NMTDQYAALKNLVNSDTDLGRVFATEALDGFYKQWRHEPLVVDQWFAVQATSQLSGVLGRVKQLLHHECFEIRNPNKVRSLLRSFAANAVGFHRRDGQGHVYLADRVLELDAFNPQIASRLVAPLGRWRQHAEPWASSMRAQLERIQQAGKLSKDTFEMVSKSLA
;
A
#
# COMPACT_ATOMS: atom_id res chain seq x y z
N ASN A 1 24.67 -10.81 4.60
CA ASN A 1 23.85 -11.38 3.55
C ASN A 1 22.53 -10.58 3.39
N MET A 2 21.76 -10.87 2.35
CA MET A 2 20.50 -10.16 2.05
C MET A 2 19.49 -10.27 3.20
N THR A 3 19.35 -11.43 3.82
CA THR A 3 18.40 -11.68 4.90
C THR A 3 18.69 -10.80 6.13
N ASP A 4 19.95 -10.70 6.52
CA ASP A 4 20.35 -9.87 7.67
C ASP A 4 20.15 -8.38 7.39
N GLN A 5 20.48 -7.95 6.17
CA GLN A 5 20.25 -6.58 5.73
C GLN A 5 18.75 -6.23 5.74
N TYR A 6 17.90 -7.15 5.25
CA TYR A 6 16.47 -6.96 5.24
C TYR A 6 15.87 -6.92 6.66
N ALA A 7 16.37 -7.75 7.57
CA ALA A 7 15.96 -7.72 8.97
C ALA A 7 16.33 -6.38 9.64
N ALA A 8 17.51 -5.84 9.33
CA ALA A 8 17.93 -4.53 9.80
C ALA A 8 17.02 -3.41 9.25
N LEU A 9 16.63 -3.47 7.98
CA LEU A 9 15.70 -2.50 7.39
C LEU A 9 14.35 -2.48 8.08
N LYS A 10 13.80 -3.63 8.47
CA LYS A 10 12.53 -3.72 9.20
C LYS A 10 12.55 -2.94 10.52
N ASN A 11 13.67 -2.92 11.19
CA ASN A 11 13.85 -2.16 12.43
C ASN A 11 14.04 -0.66 12.13
N LEU A 12 14.89 -0.34 11.16
CA LEU A 12 15.24 1.04 10.84
C LEU A 12 14.05 1.86 10.29
N VAL A 13 13.18 1.26 9.49
CA VAL A 13 12.00 1.98 8.96
C VAL A 13 10.98 2.38 10.02
N ASN A 14 11.12 1.84 11.24
CA ASN A 14 10.30 2.17 12.40
C ASN A 14 11.02 3.08 13.41
N SER A 15 12.24 3.50 13.13
CA SER A 15 12.99 4.39 14.02
C SER A 15 12.47 5.82 13.97
N ASP A 16 12.01 6.32 15.10
CA ASP A 16 11.40 7.66 15.23
C ASP A 16 12.38 8.74 15.72
N THR A 17 13.66 8.46 15.74
CA THR A 17 14.70 9.46 16.05
C THR A 17 15.25 10.08 14.78
N ASP A 18 15.75 11.32 14.87
CA ASP A 18 16.37 11.99 13.71
C ASP A 18 17.56 11.19 13.18
N LEU A 19 18.41 10.68 14.07
CA LEU A 19 19.55 9.84 13.71
C LEU A 19 19.09 8.52 13.08
N GLY A 20 18.06 7.91 13.64
CA GLY A 20 17.47 6.68 13.10
C GLY A 20 16.89 6.86 11.71
N ARG A 21 16.25 8.00 11.42
CA ARG A 21 15.75 8.33 10.08
C ARG A 21 16.89 8.50 9.07
N VAL A 22 18.00 9.11 9.46
CA VAL A 22 19.20 9.21 8.62
C VAL A 22 19.74 7.83 8.31
N PHE A 23 19.93 6.97 9.31
CA PHE A 23 20.40 5.60 9.11
C PHE A 23 19.43 4.77 8.26
N ALA A 24 18.12 4.94 8.44
CA ALA A 24 17.12 4.27 7.61
C ALA A 24 17.26 4.66 6.14
N THR A 25 17.41 5.94 5.84
CA THR A 25 17.60 6.45 4.48
C THR A 25 18.86 5.87 3.86
N GLU A 26 19.98 5.94 4.55
CA GLU A 26 21.27 5.40 4.06
C GLU A 26 21.19 3.88 3.83
N ALA A 27 20.58 3.14 4.76
CA ALA A 27 20.44 1.70 4.66
C ALA A 27 19.52 1.28 3.50
N LEU A 28 18.40 2.00 3.29
CA LEU A 28 17.49 1.77 2.18
C LEU A 28 18.15 2.06 0.83
N ASP A 29 18.89 3.15 0.72
CA ASP A 29 19.62 3.52 -0.50
C ASP A 29 20.74 2.50 -0.80
N GLY A 30 21.48 2.10 0.21
CA GLY A 30 22.54 1.09 0.08
C GLY A 30 21.98 -0.28 -0.35
N PHE A 31 20.89 -0.71 0.26
CA PHE A 31 20.21 -1.95 -0.10
C PHE A 31 19.71 -1.92 -1.54
N TYR A 32 19.04 -0.83 -1.94
CA TYR A 32 18.55 -0.66 -3.31
C TYR A 32 19.71 -0.69 -4.33
N LYS A 33 20.79 0.04 -4.10
CA LYS A 33 21.96 0.06 -4.99
C LYS A 33 22.57 -1.32 -5.15
N GLN A 34 22.65 -2.10 -4.08
CA GLN A 34 23.20 -3.43 -4.09
C GLN A 34 22.32 -4.44 -4.82
N TRP A 35 20.98 -4.35 -4.66
CA TRP A 35 20.03 -5.38 -5.07
C TRP A 35 19.11 -4.98 -6.23
N ARG A 36 19.28 -3.80 -6.80
CA ARG A 36 18.37 -3.27 -7.85
C ARG A 36 18.23 -4.15 -9.10
N HIS A 37 19.17 -5.07 -9.32
CA HIS A 37 19.14 -6.02 -10.44
C HIS A 37 18.35 -7.30 -10.13
N GLU A 38 17.88 -7.44 -8.90
CA GLU A 38 17.13 -8.60 -8.42
C GLU A 38 15.65 -8.20 -8.17
N PRO A 39 14.75 -8.40 -9.14
CA PRO A 39 13.37 -7.88 -9.07
C PRO A 39 12.62 -8.31 -7.81
N LEU A 40 12.78 -9.55 -7.35
CA LEU A 40 12.12 -10.04 -6.15
C LEU A 40 12.67 -9.40 -4.86
N VAL A 41 13.93 -9.02 -4.85
CA VAL A 41 14.54 -8.30 -3.72
C VAL A 41 14.07 -6.83 -3.72
N VAL A 42 13.92 -6.23 -4.89
CA VAL A 42 13.31 -4.90 -5.02
C VAL A 42 11.86 -4.90 -4.56
N ASP A 43 11.10 -5.96 -4.82
CA ASP A 43 9.75 -6.12 -4.28
C ASP A 43 9.74 -6.08 -2.74
N GLN A 44 10.69 -6.76 -2.09
CA GLN A 44 10.84 -6.71 -0.64
C GLN A 44 11.25 -5.31 -0.15
N TRP A 45 12.07 -4.60 -0.90
CA TRP A 45 12.46 -3.22 -0.59
C TRP A 45 11.26 -2.26 -0.62
N PHE A 46 10.34 -2.40 -1.57
CA PHE A 46 9.07 -1.68 -1.55
C PHE A 46 8.22 -2.07 -0.33
N ALA A 47 8.05 -3.37 -0.11
CA ALA A 47 7.20 -3.88 0.95
C ALA A 47 7.63 -3.41 2.35
N VAL A 48 8.92 -3.46 2.66
CA VAL A 48 9.43 -3.07 3.99
C VAL A 48 9.13 -1.61 4.31
N GLN A 49 9.22 -0.72 3.33
CA GLN A 49 8.92 0.70 3.51
C GLN A 49 7.42 0.94 3.75
N ALA A 50 6.55 0.19 3.07
CA ALA A 50 5.11 0.27 3.26
C ALA A 50 4.64 -0.28 4.62
N THR A 51 5.47 -1.04 5.33
CA THR A 51 5.17 -1.59 6.66
C THR A 51 5.59 -0.68 7.82
N SER A 52 6.21 0.46 7.54
CA SER A 52 6.60 1.41 8.59
C SER A 52 5.41 1.87 9.41
N GLN A 53 5.53 1.86 10.73
CA GLN A 53 4.50 2.31 11.66
C GLN A 53 4.62 3.80 12.00
N LEU A 54 5.52 4.52 11.36
CA LEU A 54 5.66 5.96 11.52
C LEU A 54 4.54 6.71 10.78
N SER A 55 4.17 7.87 11.28
CA SER A 55 3.08 8.69 10.72
C SER A 55 3.29 9.12 9.27
N GLY A 56 4.54 9.17 8.81
CA GLY A 56 4.91 9.54 7.44
C GLY A 56 4.79 8.42 6.40
N VAL A 57 4.33 7.22 6.77
CA VAL A 57 4.32 6.05 5.86
C VAL A 57 3.46 6.27 4.62
N LEU A 58 2.30 6.91 4.73
CA LEU A 58 1.46 7.20 3.56
C LEU A 58 2.18 8.12 2.56
N GLY A 59 2.84 9.17 3.04
CA GLY A 59 3.66 10.04 2.20
C GLY A 59 4.79 9.28 1.50
N ARG A 60 5.43 8.36 2.21
CA ARG A 60 6.48 7.51 1.63
C ARG A 60 5.92 6.58 0.55
N VAL A 61 4.78 5.95 0.78
CA VAL A 61 4.13 5.09 -0.24
C VAL A 61 3.77 5.89 -1.48
N LYS A 62 3.26 7.11 -1.32
CA LYS A 62 2.99 8.02 -2.45
C LYS A 62 4.25 8.34 -3.26
N GLN A 63 5.38 8.57 -2.60
CA GLN A 63 6.66 8.79 -3.28
C GLN A 63 7.13 7.55 -4.04
N LEU A 64 7.01 6.37 -3.41
CA LEU A 64 7.44 5.10 -4.01
C LEU A 64 6.60 4.69 -5.23
N LEU A 65 5.36 5.13 -5.32
CA LEU A 65 4.53 4.93 -6.52
C LEU A 65 5.16 5.56 -7.77
N HIS A 66 5.96 6.61 -7.60
CA HIS A 66 6.67 7.31 -8.67
C HIS A 66 8.14 6.90 -8.80
N HIS A 67 8.58 5.88 -8.06
CA HIS A 67 9.96 5.39 -8.15
C HIS A 67 10.21 4.73 -9.51
N GLU A 68 11.43 4.89 -10.06
CA GLU A 68 11.80 4.35 -11.39
C GLU A 68 11.56 2.85 -11.56
N CYS A 69 11.68 2.08 -10.46
CA CYS A 69 11.45 0.64 -10.45
C CYS A 69 10.01 0.24 -10.14
N PHE A 70 9.10 1.19 -9.86
CA PHE A 70 7.69 0.88 -9.66
C PHE A 70 6.95 0.92 -10.99
N GLU A 71 6.28 -0.18 -11.30
CA GLU A 71 5.43 -0.29 -12.48
C GLU A 71 4.04 -0.78 -12.04
N ILE A 72 3.05 0.08 -12.17
CA ILE A 72 1.68 -0.21 -11.73
C ILE A 72 1.02 -1.36 -12.51
N ARG A 73 1.51 -1.64 -13.70
CA ARG A 73 1.04 -2.78 -14.50
C ARG A 73 1.64 -4.11 -14.06
N ASN A 74 2.67 -4.08 -13.23
CA ASN A 74 3.31 -5.28 -12.70
C ASN A 74 2.61 -5.72 -11.40
N PRO A 75 1.94 -6.91 -11.40
CA PRO A 75 1.21 -7.40 -10.23
C PRO A 75 2.06 -7.55 -8.97
N ASN A 76 3.33 -7.92 -9.11
CA ASN A 76 4.24 -8.08 -7.98
C ASN A 76 4.58 -6.72 -7.34
N LYS A 77 4.79 -5.68 -8.15
CA LYS A 77 5.02 -4.32 -7.66
C LYS A 77 3.80 -3.78 -6.91
N VAL A 78 2.62 -3.92 -7.48
CA VAL A 78 1.36 -3.51 -6.85
C VAL A 78 1.17 -4.23 -5.51
N ARG A 79 1.39 -5.54 -5.47
CA ARG A 79 1.27 -6.33 -4.25
C ARG A 79 2.29 -5.89 -3.20
N SER A 80 3.53 -5.72 -3.59
CA SER A 80 4.62 -5.35 -2.69
C SER A 80 4.42 -3.99 -2.03
N LEU A 81 3.94 -3.00 -2.77
CA LEU A 81 3.74 -1.65 -2.24
C LEU A 81 2.34 -1.46 -1.66
N LEU A 82 1.31 -1.66 -2.47
CA LEU A 82 -0.06 -1.26 -2.11
C LEU A 82 -0.75 -2.25 -1.17
N ARG A 83 -0.56 -3.55 -1.38
CA ARG A 83 -1.14 -4.53 -0.46
C ARG A 83 -0.42 -4.53 0.89
N SER A 84 0.90 -4.35 0.90
CA SER A 84 1.65 -4.19 2.16
C SER A 84 1.22 -2.94 2.93
N PHE A 85 0.98 -1.82 2.24
CA PHE A 85 0.42 -0.62 2.84
C PHE A 85 -0.98 -0.88 3.42
N ALA A 86 -1.86 -1.53 2.69
CA ALA A 86 -3.22 -1.85 3.15
C ALA A 86 -3.24 -2.81 4.35
N ALA A 87 -2.20 -3.61 4.54
CA ALA A 87 -2.02 -4.46 5.71
C ALA A 87 -1.41 -3.74 6.92
N ASN A 88 -0.89 -2.52 6.72
CA ASN A 88 -0.31 -1.70 7.77
C ASN A 88 -1.40 -0.88 8.48
N ALA A 89 -1.82 -1.34 9.66
CA ALA A 89 -2.91 -0.71 10.40
C ALA A 89 -2.67 0.78 10.70
N VAL A 90 -1.43 1.18 11.02
CA VAL A 90 -1.10 2.58 11.32
C VAL A 90 -1.25 3.47 10.11
N GLY A 91 -0.69 3.08 8.97
CA GLY A 91 -0.74 3.89 7.75
C GLY A 91 -2.10 3.86 7.06
N PHE A 92 -2.71 2.67 6.98
CA PHE A 92 -3.99 2.47 6.29
C PHE A 92 -5.16 3.04 7.09
N HIS A 93 -5.20 2.79 8.39
CA HIS A 93 -6.28 3.24 9.28
C HIS A 93 -5.97 4.58 9.96
N ARG A 94 -5.47 5.55 9.23
CA ARG A 94 -5.34 6.92 9.71
C ARG A 94 -6.72 7.48 10.07
N ARG A 95 -6.80 8.24 11.19
CA ARG A 95 -8.07 8.84 11.62
C ARG A 95 -8.66 9.83 10.61
N ASP A 96 -7.82 10.46 9.80
CA ASP A 96 -8.25 11.37 8.74
C ASP A 96 -8.85 10.65 7.49
N GLY A 97 -8.82 9.33 7.46
CA GLY A 97 -9.34 8.52 6.37
C GLY A 97 -8.49 8.52 5.09
N GLN A 98 -7.37 9.23 5.08
CA GLN A 98 -6.57 9.39 3.85
C GLN A 98 -5.93 8.09 3.35
N GLY A 99 -5.64 7.14 4.23
CA GLY A 99 -5.19 5.80 3.83
C GLY A 99 -6.25 5.05 3.03
N HIS A 100 -7.50 5.13 3.45
CA HIS A 100 -8.63 4.52 2.74
C HIS A 100 -8.89 5.20 1.38
N VAL A 101 -8.83 6.52 1.34
CA VAL A 101 -8.97 7.31 0.10
C VAL A 101 -7.87 6.93 -0.89
N TYR A 102 -6.63 6.85 -0.42
CA TYR A 102 -5.49 6.50 -1.27
C TYR A 102 -5.64 5.12 -1.90
N LEU A 103 -6.04 4.11 -1.13
CA LEU A 103 -6.26 2.77 -1.66
C LEU A 103 -7.41 2.74 -2.68
N ALA A 104 -8.51 3.43 -2.41
CA ALA A 104 -9.64 3.53 -3.33
C ALA A 104 -9.25 4.20 -4.66
N ASP A 105 -8.44 5.26 -4.62
CA ASP A 105 -7.90 5.89 -5.82
C ASP A 105 -7.04 4.92 -6.65
N ARG A 106 -6.25 4.08 -5.99
CA ARG A 106 -5.44 3.06 -6.68
C ARG A 106 -6.30 1.95 -7.28
N VAL A 107 -7.38 1.55 -6.62
CA VAL A 107 -8.36 0.60 -7.18
C VAL A 107 -8.95 1.15 -8.48
N LEU A 108 -9.41 2.40 -8.48
CA LEU A 108 -10.00 3.05 -9.66
C LEU A 108 -8.99 3.17 -10.81
N GLU A 109 -7.75 3.52 -10.49
CA GLU A 109 -6.67 3.60 -11.49
C GLU A 109 -6.36 2.23 -12.10
N LEU A 110 -6.20 1.21 -11.27
CA LEU A 110 -5.92 -0.16 -11.69
C LEU A 110 -7.04 -0.78 -12.50
N ASP A 111 -8.29 -0.48 -12.15
CA ASP A 111 -9.45 -1.06 -12.81
C ASP A 111 -9.50 -0.77 -14.30
N ALA A 112 -8.95 0.35 -14.73
CA ALA A 112 -8.91 0.75 -16.14
C ALA A 112 -8.07 -0.18 -17.02
N PHE A 113 -7.10 -0.91 -16.47
CA PHE A 113 -6.21 -1.77 -17.24
C PHE A 113 -5.95 -3.16 -16.65
N ASN A 114 -6.24 -3.37 -15.38
CA ASN A 114 -6.12 -4.68 -14.73
C ASN A 114 -7.22 -4.91 -13.69
N PRO A 115 -8.45 -5.22 -14.16
CA PRO A 115 -9.60 -5.45 -13.27
C PRO A 115 -9.37 -6.54 -12.22
N GLN A 116 -8.62 -7.58 -12.57
CA GLN A 116 -8.36 -8.70 -11.67
C GLN A 116 -7.53 -8.27 -10.44
N ILE A 117 -6.54 -7.43 -10.64
CA ILE A 117 -5.75 -6.88 -9.53
C ILE A 117 -6.56 -5.84 -8.76
N ALA A 118 -7.28 -4.97 -9.45
CA ALA A 118 -8.12 -3.95 -8.84
C ALA A 118 -9.16 -4.58 -7.90
N SER A 119 -9.87 -5.59 -8.36
CA SER A 119 -10.88 -6.28 -7.54
C SER A 119 -10.29 -6.91 -6.27
N ARG A 120 -9.09 -7.48 -6.36
CA ARG A 120 -8.39 -8.02 -5.18
C ARG A 120 -7.96 -6.94 -4.19
N LEU A 121 -7.63 -5.74 -4.69
CA LEU A 121 -7.21 -4.62 -3.85
C LEU A 121 -8.38 -3.98 -3.09
N VAL A 122 -9.62 -4.30 -3.44
CA VAL A 122 -10.83 -3.90 -2.69
C VAL A 122 -10.92 -4.59 -1.33
N ALA A 123 -10.40 -5.80 -1.20
CA ALA A 123 -10.60 -6.65 -0.01
C ALA A 123 -10.29 -5.97 1.34
N PRO A 124 -9.22 -5.17 1.49
CA PRO A 124 -8.98 -4.46 2.74
C PRO A 124 -10.13 -3.52 3.15
N LEU A 125 -10.73 -2.80 2.21
CA LEU A 125 -11.89 -1.95 2.45
C LEU A 125 -13.14 -2.77 2.80
N GLY A 126 -13.28 -3.96 2.23
CA GLY A 126 -14.41 -4.86 2.47
C GLY A 126 -14.57 -5.34 3.92
N ARG A 127 -13.53 -5.17 4.74
CA ARG A 127 -13.55 -5.53 6.17
C ARG A 127 -14.14 -4.44 7.07
N TRP A 128 -14.76 -3.42 6.52
CA TRP A 128 -15.24 -2.24 7.25
C TRP A 128 -16.11 -2.57 8.46
N ARG A 129 -16.93 -3.64 8.40
CA ARG A 129 -17.79 -4.05 9.53
C ARG A 129 -17.02 -4.58 10.75
N GLN A 130 -15.74 -4.92 10.58
CA GLN A 130 -14.87 -5.41 11.66
C GLN A 130 -14.19 -4.26 12.43
N HIS A 131 -14.40 -3.02 12.00
CA HIS A 131 -13.76 -1.85 12.58
C HIS A 131 -14.77 -0.96 13.32
N ALA A 132 -14.28 -0.29 14.35
CA ALA A 132 -15.03 0.75 15.04
C ALA A 132 -15.08 2.06 14.24
N GLU A 133 -15.92 2.99 14.66
CA GLU A 133 -15.91 4.34 14.09
C GLU A 133 -14.66 5.12 14.56
N PRO A 134 -14.08 5.99 13.74
CA PRO A 134 -14.57 6.46 12.42
C PRO A 134 -14.13 5.61 11.23
N TRP A 135 -13.38 4.55 11.45
CA TRP A 135 -12.79 3.74 10.37
C TRP A 135 -13.83 2.99 9.53
N ALA A 136 -14.83 2.41 10.19
CA ALA A 136 -15.90 1.69 9.49
C ALA A 136 -16.60 2.60 8.46
N SER A 137 -17.06 3.77 8.86
CA SER A 137 -17.71 4.74 7.97
C SER A 137 -16.78 5.23 6.86
N SER A 138 -15.51 5.48 7.18
CA SER A 138 -14.50 5.90 6.19
C SER A 138 -14.27 4.84 5.12
N MET A 139 -14.11 3.59 5.51
CA MET A 139 -13.92 2.46 4.58
C MET A 139 -15.15 2.24 3.71
N ARG A 140 -16.34 2.24 4.33
CA ARG A 140 -17.61 2.10 3.62
C ARG A 140 -17.81 3.22 2.59
N ALA A 141 -17.53 4.48 2.96
CA ALA A 141 -17.64 5.62 2.05
C ALA A 141 -16.75 5.43 0.80
N GLN A 142 -15.56 4.85 0.93
CA GLN A 142 -14.70 4.58 -0.20
C GLN A 142 -15.24 3.44 -1.09
N LEU A 143 -15.82 2.40 -0.52
CA LEU A 143 -16.51 1.35 -1.29
C LEU A 143 -17.68 1.94 -2.10
N GLU A 144 -18.49 2.80 -1.48
CA GLU A 144 -19.60 3.48 -2.15
C GLU A 144 -19.08 4.39 -3.28
N ARG A 145 -17.99 5.12 -3.06
CA ARG A 145 -17.34 5.94 -4.08
C ARG A 145 -16.85 5.13 -5.27
N ILE A 146 -16.23 3.99 -5.02
CA ILE A 146 -15.81 3.08 -6.09
C ILE A 146 -17.02 2.56 -6.86
N GLN A 147 -18.07 2.11 -6.16
CA GLN A 147 -19.27 1.57 -6.78
C GLN A 147 -19.96 2.57 -7.72
N GLN A 148 -19.92 3.85 -7.36
CA GLN A 148 -20.53 4.94 -8.13
C GLN A 148 -19.65 5.44 -9.28
N ALA A 149 -18.44 4.93 -9.45
CA ALA A 149 -17.59 5.31 -10.55
C ALA A 149 -18.15 4.82 -11.89
N GLY A 150 -18.21 5.72 -12.89
CA GLY A 150 -19.00 5.51 -14.12
C GLY A 150 -18.49 4.45 -15.09
N LYS A 151 -17.28 3.93 -14.93
CA LYS A 151 -16.66 2.96 -15.84
C LYS A 151 -15.95 1.85 -15.07
N LEU A 152 -16.67 1.22 -14.16
CA LEU A 152 -16.11 0.13 -13.37
C LEU A 152 -16.21 -1.20 -14.13
N SER A 153 -15.15 -2.02 -14.06
CA SER A 153 -15.18 -3.39 -14.56
C SER A 153 -16.18 -4.23 -13.79
N LYS A 154 -16.65 -5.31 -14.41
CA LYS A 154 -17.57 -6.27 -13.77
C LYS A 154 -16.94 -6.87 -12.50
N ASP A 155 -15.69 -7.29 -12.55
CA ASP A 155 -14.99 -7.93 -11.44
C ASP A 155 -14.90 -7.01 -10.22
N THR A 156 -14.52 -5.76 -10.43
CA THR A 156 -14.41 -4.78 -9.35
C THR A 156 -15.79 -4.37 -8.82
N PHE A 157 -16.77 -4.19 -9.71
CA PHE A 157 -18.14 -3.89 -9.32
C PHE A 157 -18.75 -5.00 -8.44
N GLU A 158 -18.59 -6.26 -8.85
CA GLU A 158 -19.08 -7.41 -8.06
C GLU A 158 -18.42 -7.49 -6.69
N MET A 159 -17.09 -7.30 -6.63
CA MET A 159 -16.36 -7.32 -5.35
C MET A 159 -16.79 -6.20 -4.41
N VAL A 160 -16.97 -4.98 -4.91
CA VAL A 160 -17.42 -3.84 -4.12
C VAL A 160 -18.86 -4.04 -3.66
N SER A 161 -19.75 -4.46 -4.55
CA SER A 161 -21.17 -4.70 -4.23
C SER A 161 -21.32 -5.79 -3.16
N LYS A 162 -20.57 -6.88 -3.27
CA LYS A 162 -20.52 -7.94 -2.26
C LYS A 162 -19.98 -7.43 -0.92
N SER A 163 -19.01 -6.53 -0.94
CA SER A 163 -18.44 -5.95 0.28
C SER A 163 -19.41 -5.00 0.99
N LEU A 164 -20.33 -4.39 0.26
CA LEU A 164 -21.35 -3.48 0.79
C LEU A 164 -22.64 -4.22 1.24
N ALA A 165 -22.92 -5.37 0.64
CA ALA A 165 -24.05 -6.21 1.03
C ALA A 165 -23.89 -6.78 2.44
#